data_03ceb440ec39dc5d3bd22c7f32561fba
#
_entry.id   03ceb440ec39dc5d3bd22c7f32561fba
#
_cell.length_a   1.000
_cell.length_b   1.000
_cell.length_c   1.000
_cell.angle_alpha   90.00
_cell.angle_beta   90.00
_cell.angle_gamma   90.00
#
_symmetry.space_group_name_H-M   'P 1'
#
loop_
_entity.id
_entity.type
_entity.pdbx_description
1 polymer ?
#
loop_
_entity_poly.entity_id
_entity_poly.type
_entity_poly.pdbx_seq_one_letter_code
_entity_poly.pdbx_strand_id
1 'polypeptide(L)'
;MKLPSEHPHIPKPKVGVLLINLGTPDRTDYFSMRRYLNEFLSDKRVIEVPAFLWQPILKLIILTVRPKKSGKLYDKIWNKKQNESPLRTNTRLQAEQLSKSSHRNVVVEWAMRYGNPSIKDKINILLEKGCTKILFFPLYPQYSATTTASVMDKIYEALKFIRWQPSIRMVPPFYDEKIYIETIVESIKSHIKKLNWKPDVLLCSFHGIPKKYFVKGDPYHCHCVKTKRLIEEKLKKNIYDVELSFQSRF
;
A
#
# COMPACT_ATOMS: atom_id res chain seq x y z
N MET A 1 7.94 45.63 -0.43
CA MET A 1 6.73 45.64 0.43
C MET A 1 7.08 44.91 1.71
N LYS A 2 6.91 45.50 2.90
CA LYS A 2 7.14 44.78 4.17
C LYS A 2 5.90 43.95 4.50
N LEU A 3 6.11 42.66 4.87
CA LEU A 3 5.03 41.79 5.32
C LEU A 3 4.50 42.31 6.68
N PRO A 4 3.21 42.10 7.00
CA PRO A 4 2.65 42.37 8.32
C PRO A 4 3.45 41.63 9.40
N SER A 5 3.52 42.19 10.61
CA SER A 5 4.28 41.61 11.75
C SER A 5 3.81 40.20 12.13
N GLU A 6 2.53 39.94 11.93
CA GLU A 6 1.91 38.63 12.24
C GLU A 6 1.83 37.70 11.02
N HIS A 7 2.50 38.03 9.92
CA HIS A 7 2.46 37.19 8.74
C HIS A 7 3.17 35.87 9.00
N PRO A 8 2.50 34.74 8.78
CA PRO A 8 3.13 33.44 9.02
C PRO A 8 4.32 33.25 8.09
N HIS A 9 5.32 32.51 8.55
CA HIS A 9 6.49 32.16 7.76
C HIS A 9 6.08 31.32 6.55
N ILE A 10 6.43 31.79 5.34
CA ILE A 10 6.21 31.05 4.09
C ILE A 10 7.52 30.33 3.73
N PRO A 11 7.59 29.01 3.89
CA PRO A 11 8.79 28.26 3.51
C PRO A 11 8.97 28.25 1.99
N LYS A 12 10.22 28.03 1.52
CA LYS A 12 10.50 27.84 0.09
C LYS A 12 9.71 26.64 -0.43
N PRO A 13 8.96 26.78 -1.56
CA PRO A 13 8.14 25.72 -2.10
C PRO A 13 8.95 24.45 -2.41
N LYS A 14 8.45 23.31 -1.94
CA LYS A 14 9.02 21.99 -2.21
C LYS A 14 7.97 21.07 -2.83
N VAL A 15 8.43 19.94 -3.35
CA VAL A 15 7.59 18.85 -3.84
C VAL A 15 7.65 17.72 -2.83
N GLY A 16 6.49 17.30 -2.32
CA GLY A 16 6.36 16.12 -1.49
C GLY A 16 6.12 14.87 -2.32
N VAL A 17 6.69 13.75 -1.94
CA VAL A 17 6.34 12.43 -2.43
C VAL A 17 5.93 11.59 -1.22
N LEU A 18 4.71 11.05 -1.24
CA LEU A 18 4.22 10.19 -0.17
C LEU A 18 4.00 8.78 -0.71
N LEU A 19 4.88 7.86 -0.33
CA LEU A 19 4.71 6.43 -0.60
C LEU A 19 3.66 5.87 0.36
N ILE A 20 2.67 5.13 -0.15
CA ILE A 20 1.56 4.63 0.68
C ILE A 20 1.39 3.13 0.45
N ASN A 21 1.41 2.37 1.54
CA ASN A 21 1.17 0.94 1.52
C ASN A 21 -0.04 0.56 2.38
N LEU A 22 -0.46 -0.70 2.32
CA LEU A 22 -1.68 -1.22 2.94
C LEU A 22 -1.74 -0.92 4.44
N GLY A 23 -0.67 -1.23 5.13
CA GLY A 23 -0.61 -1.08 6.56
C GLY A 23 -0.45 -2.39 7.31
N THR A 24 -0.20 -2.24 8.59
CA THR A 24 0.16 -3.33 9.49
C THR A 24 -0.10 -2.90 10.92
N PRO A 25 -0.36 -3.82 11.86
CA PRO A 25 -0.48 -3.45 13.27
C PRO A 25 0.85 -2.86 13.80
N ASP A 26 0.77 -2.05 14.85
CA ASP A 26 1.96 -1.50 15.50
C ASP A 26 2.76 -2.59 16.24
N ARG A 27 2.05 -3.58 16.77
CA ARG A 27 2.61 -4.75 17.49
C ARG A 27 1.73 -5.98 17.23
N THR A 28 2.23 -7.15 17.62
CA THR A 28 1.52 -8.42 17.49
C THR A 28 0.57 -8.71 18.65
N ASP A 29 0.49 -7.82 19.67
CA ASP A 29 -0.40 -7.95 20.79
C ASP A 29 -1.89 -7.78 20.43
N TYR A 30 -2.77 -8.23 21.33
CA TYR A 30 -4.21 -8.21 21.11
C TYR A 30 -4.76 -6.81 20.80
N PHE A 31 -4.35 -5.79 21.53
CA PHE A 31 -4.92 -4.45 21.37
C PHE A 31 -4.44 -3.74 20.10
N SER A 32 -3.17 -3.90 19.76
CA SER A 32 -2.61 -3.40 18.50
C SER A 32 -3.25 -4.06 17.30
N MET A 33 -3.43 -5.38 17.34
CA MET A 33 -4.15 -6.13 16.31
C MET A 33 -5.62 -5.71 16.21
N ARG A 34 -6.28 -5.51 17.35
CA ARG A 34 -7.68 -5.09 17.39
C ARG A 34 -7.90 -3.72 16.76
N ARG A 35 -7.02 -2.74 17.06
CA ARG A 35 -7.06 -1.40 16.43
C ARG A 35 -6.89 -1.49 14.92
N TYR A 36 -5.85 -2.19 14.47
CA TYR A 36 -5.56 -2.39 13.05
C TYR A 36 -6.72 -3.07 12.31
N LEU A 37 -7.23 -4.18 12.84
CA LEU A 37 -8.35 -4.92 12.24
C LEU A 37 -9.64 -4.10 12.25
N ASN A 38 -9.89 -3.30 13.28
CA ASN A 38 -11.04 -2.41 13.32
C ASN A 38 -10.98 -1.36 12.21
N GLU A 39 -9.85 -0.71 12.01
CA GLU A 39 -9.65 0.27 10.95
C GLU A 39 -9.81 -0.38 9.57
N PHE A 40 -9.14 -1.50 9.33
CA PHE A 40 -9.16 -2.23 8.06
C PHE A 40 -10.56 -2.76 7.70
N LEU A 41 -11.24 -3.41 8.65
CA LEU A 41 -12.54 -4.04 8.39
C LEU A 41 -13.71 -3.07 8.50
N SER A 42 -13.50 -1.84 8.96
CA SER A 42 -14.50 -0.76 8.92
C SER A 42 -14.49 0.01 7.61
N ASP A 43 -13.51 -0.22 6.74
CA ASP A 43 -13.45 0.44 5.44
C ASP A 43 -14.54 -0.10 4.50
N LYS A 44 -15.40 0.81 4.05
CA LYS A 44 -16.50 0.48 3.13
C LYS A 44 -16.02 0.01 1.75
N ARG A 45 -14.78 0.37 1.35
CA ARG A 45 -14.16 -0.15 0.13
C ARG A 45 -13.76 -1.61 0.27
N VAL A 46 -13.42 -2.05 1.48
CA VAL A 46 -13.02 -3.44 1.78
C VAL A 46 -14.22 -4.31 2.06
N ILE A 47 -15.16 -3.82 2.87
CA ILE A 47 -16.38 -4.54 3.26
C ILE A 47 -17.60 -3.75 2.82
N GLU A 48 -18.18 -4.13 1.68
CA GLU A 48 -19.37 -3.52 1.11
C GLU A 48 -20.65 -4.11 1.72
N VAL A 49 -20.76 -4.05 3.04
CA VAL A 49 -21.95 -4.42 3.79
C VAL A 49 -22.48 -3.17 4.49
N PRO A 50 -23.81 -2.94 4.56
CA PRO A 50 -24.38 -1.81 5.30
C PRO A 50 -23.84 -1.73 6.72
N ALA A 51 -23.41 -0.53 7.14
CA ALA A 51 -22.70 -0.36 8.41
C ALA A 51 -23.50 -0.83 9.63
N PHE A 52 -24.81 -0.66 9.62
CA PHE A 52 -25.69 -1.08 10.72
C PHE A 52 -25.74 -2.60 10.92
N LEU A 53 -25.53 -3.38 9.86
CA LEU A 53 -25.43 -4.84 9.94
C LEU A 53 -24.00 -5.27 10.29
N TRP A 54 -23.01 -4.60 9.68
CA TRP A 54 -21.62 -5.03 9.79
C TRP A 54 -20.96 -4.65 11.12
N GLN A 55 -21.21 -3.42 11.62
CA GLN A 55 -20.54 -2.93 12.83
C GLN A 55 -20.77 -3.77 14.08
N PRO A 56 -21.99 -4.27 14.38
CA PRO A 56 -22.19 -5.18 15.49
C PRO A 56 -21.39 -6.48 15.35
N ILE A 57 -21.41 -7.10 14.17
CA ILE A 57 -20.66 -8.33 13.90
C ILE A 57 -19.14 -8.08 14.06
N LEU A 58 -18.66 -6.98 13.50
CA LEU A 58 -17.25 -6.61 13.61
C LEU A 58 -16.85 -6.44 15.07
N LYS A 59 -17.56 -5.60 15.83
CA LYS A 59 -17.15 -5.22 17.19
C LYS A 59 -17.35 -6.32 18.23
N LEU A 60 -18.43 -7.08 18.15
CA LEU A 60 -18.80 -8.07 19.16
C LEU A 60 -18.19 -9.46 18.89
N ILE A 61 -18.01 -9.83 17.63
CA ILE A 61 -17.54 -11.17 17.26
C ILE A 61 -16.11 -11.11 16.72
N ILE A 62 -15.91 -10.41 15.61
CA ILE A 62 -14.62 -10.47 14.89
C ILE A 62 -13.48 -9.89 15.72
N LEU A 63 -13.66 -8.70 16.29
CA LEU A 63 -12.64 -8.00 17.08
C LEU A 63 -12.45 -8.58 18.49
N THR A 64 -13.24 -9.57 18.90
CA THR A 64 -13.02 -10.34 20.14
C THR A 64 -12.11 -11.53 19.90
N VAL A 65 -12.32 -12.26 18.81
CA VAL A 65 -11.66 -13.55 18.57
C VAL A 65 -10.44 -13.41 17.64
N ARG A 66 -10.61 -12.68 16.53
CA ARG A 66 -9.61 -12.61 15.46
C ARG A 66 -8.29 -11.96 15.85
N PRO A 67 -8.21 -10.91 16.72
CA PRO A 67 -6.95 -10.27 17.07
C PRO A 67 -5.92 -11.23 17.65
N LYS A 68 -6.31 -12.11 18.58
CA LYS A 68 -5.41 -13.10 19.19
C LYS A 68 -4.87 -14.09 18.16
N LYS A 69 -5.74 -14.57 17.25
CA LYS A 69 -5.35 -15.51 16.19
C LYS A 69 -4.43 -14.85 15.16
N SER A 70 -4.79 -13.65 14.71
CA SER A 70 -3.98 -12.90 13.74
C SER A 70 -2.65 -12.47 14.32
N GLY A 71 -2.60 -12.03 15.58
CA GLY A 71 -1.35 -11.65 16.26
C GLY A 71 -0.31 -12.78 16.26
N LYS A 72 -0.75 -14.03 16.53
CA LYS A 72 0.13 -15.22 16.45
C LYS A 72 0.68 -15.46 15.04
N LEU A 73 -0.10 -15.16 13.99
CA LEU A 73 0.38 -15.30 12.61
C LEU A 73 1.37 -14.20 12.25
N TYR A 74 1.09 -12.95 12.62
CA TYR A 74 2.02 -11.84 12.44
C TYR A 74 3.34 -12.05 13.19
N ASP A 75 3.29 -12.63 14.38
CA ASP A 75 4.50 -12.90 15.19
C ASP A 75 5.48 -13.84 14.48
N LYS A 76 4.99 -14.78 13.66
CA LYS A 76 5.83 -15.70 12.88
C LYS A 76 6.70 -15.00 11.82
N ILE A 77 6.25 -13.87 11.29
CA ILE A 77 6.94 -13.12 10.25
C ILE A 77 7.51 -11.79 10.78
N TRP A 78 7.36 -11.52 12.09
CA TRP A 78 7.72 -10.25 12.70
C TRP A 78 9.23 -10.04 12.73
N ASN A 79 9.69 -8.89 12.31
CA ASN A 79 11.10 -8.52 12.43
C ASN A 79 11.41 -8.20 13.91
N LYS A 80 11.96 -9.19 14.62
CA LYS A 80 12.24 -9.06 16.06
C LYS A 80 13.29 -7.99 16.39
N LYS A 81 14.25 -7.73 15.47
CA LYS A 81 15.32 -6.72 15.68
C LYS A 81 14.77 -5.30 15.65
N GLN A 82 13.86 -5.03 14.72
CA GLN A 82 13.26 -3.71 14.52
C GLN A 82 11.90 -3.57 15.20
N ASN A 83 11.38 -4.65 15.76
CA ASN A 83 10.04 -4.75 16.35
C ASN A 83 8.94 -4.20 15.42
N GLU A 84 8.99 -4.57 14.15
CA GLU A 84 8.02 -4.16 13.14
C GLU A 84 7.75 -5.25 12.09
N SER A 85 6.68 -5.11 11.34
CA SER A 85 6.37 -6.05 10.25
C SER A 85 7.31 -5.86 9.06
N PRO A 86 7.57 -6.91 8.25
CA PRO A 86 8.33 -6.80 7.00
C PRO A 86 7.76 -5.73 6.06
N LEU A 87 6.43 -5.59 6.00
CA LEU A 87 5.78 -4.58 5.17
C LEU A 87 6.19 -3.16 5.58
N ARG A 88 6.21 -2.86 6.88
CA ARG A 88 6.64 -1.57 7.41
C ARG A 88 8.11 -1.32 7.13
N THR A 89 8.97 -2.29 7.41
CA THR A 89 10.41 -2.21 7.13
C THR A 89 10.66 -1.89 5.66
N ASN A 90 10.07 -2.67 4.75
CA ASN A 90 10.29 -2.50 3.31
C ASN A 90 9.78 -1.16 2.78
N THR A 91 8.59 -0.73 3.23
CA THR A 91 8.03 0.57 2.81
C THR A 91 8.91 1.74 3.27
N ARG A 92 9.41 1.68 4.51
CA ARG A 92 10.35 2.67 5.03
C ARG A 92 11.65 2.70 4.24
N LEU A 93 12.26 1.53 3.98
CA LEU A 93 13.49 1.43 3.20
C LEU A 93 13.32 1.93 1.76
N GLN A 94 12.18 1.68 1.12
CA GLN A 94 11.87 2.22 -0.21
C GLN A 94 11.84 3.75 -0.17
N ALA A 95 11.20 4.35 0.84
CA ALA A 95 11.16 5.80 0.99
C ALA A 95 12.55 6.39 1.26
N GLU A 96 13.36 5.75 2.11
CA GLU A 96 14.73 6.17 2.39
C GLU A 96 15.61 6.12 1.13
N GLN A 97 15.52 5.06 0.33
CA GLN A 97 16.29 4.94 -0.92
C GLN A 97 15.84 5.97 -1.95
N LEU A 98 14.53 6.17 -2.11
CA LEU A 98 13.99 7.20 -3.00
C LEU A 98 14.46 8.59 -2.56
N SER A 99 14.46 8.87 -1.26
CA SER A 99 14.93 10.16 -0.72
C SER A 99 16.40 10.42 -1.05
N LYS A 100 17.27 9.39 -0.96
CA LYS A 100 18.70 9.51 -1.30
C LYS A 100 18.94 9.81 -2.77
N SER A 101 18.11 9.28 -3.67
CA SER A 101 18.21 9.50 -5.12
C SER A 101 17.44 10.72 -5.62
N SER A 102 16.67 11.37 -4.75
CA SER A 102 15.81 12.49 -5.10
C SER A 102 16.56 13.83 -5.07
N HIS A 103 16.10 14.78 -5.89
CA HIS A 103 16.63 16.14 -5.86
C HIS A 103 16.35 16.82 -4.50
N ARG A 104 17.25 17.73 -4.06
CA ARG A 104 17.18 18.45 -2.76
C ARG A 104 15.84 19.18 -2.48
N ASN A 105 15.08 19.51 -3.51
CA ASN A 105 13.77 20.15 -3.39
C ASN A 105 12.60 19.14 -3.25
N VAL A 106 12.90 17.83 -3.25
CA VAL A 106 11.92 16.76 -3.08
C VAL A 106 12.01 16.23 -1.66
N VAL A 107 10.87 16.17 -0.99
CA VAL A 107 10.74 15.57 0.34
C VAL A 107 9.98 14.27 0.21
N VAL A 108 10.62 13.16 0.57
CA VAL A 108 10.00 11.83 0.51
C VAL A 108 9.57 11.42 1.91
N GLU A 109 8.32 11.01 2.04
CA GLU A 109 7.74 10.42 3.25
C GLU A 109 7.00 9.13 2.88
N TRP A 110 6.66 8.33 3.88
CA TRP A 110 5.87 7.13 3.70
C TRP A 110 4.76 7.04 4.74
N ALA A 111 3.66 6.39 4.38
CA ALA A 111 2.50 6.21 5.22
C ALA A 111 1.86 4.83 5.02
N MET A 112 1.03 4.46 5.97
CA MET A 112 0.17 3.29 5.90
C MET A 112 -1.28 3.70 5.72
N ARG A 113 -2.02 2.98 4.87
CA ARG A 113 -3.46 3.19 4.73
C ARG A 113 -4.19 2.83 6.01
N TYR A 114 -3.74 1.77 6.70
CA TYR A 114 -4.26 1.32 7.98
C TYR A 114 -3.12 1.21 9.00
N GLY A 115 -3.31 1.81 10.17
CA GLY A 115 -2.28 1.90 11.21
C GLY A 115 -1.31 3.05 10.99
N ASN A 116 -0.07 2.89 11.47
CA ASN A 116 0.92 3.98 11.57
C ASN A 116 2.17 3.74 10.71
N PRO A 117 2.81 4.84 10.23
CA PRO A 117 2.38 6.24 10.32
C PRO A 117 1.18 6.52 9.43
N SER A 118 0.24 7.35 9.90
CA SER A 118 -0.99 7.63 9.17
C SER A 118 -0.77 8.54 7.96
N ILE A 119 -1.63 8.44 6.95
CA ILE A 119 -1.62 9.33 5.78
C ILE A 119 -1.79 10.78 6.22
N LYS A 120 -2.71 11.06 7.15
CA LYS A 120 -2.98 12.42 7.67
C LYS A 120 -1.73 13.04 8.29
N ASP A 121 -1.05 12.32 9.19
CA ASP A 121 0.12 12.84 9.88
C ASP A 121 1.26 13.13 8.90
N LYS A 122 1.43 12.27 7.91
CA LYS A 122 2.47 12.45 6.89
C LYS A 122 2.18 13.57 5.91
N ILE A 123 0.92 13.82 5.58
CA ILE A 123 0.52 15.02 4.82
C ILE A 123 0.86 16.27 5.62
N ASN A 124 0.53 16.33 6.91
CA ASN A 124 0.86 17.48 7.77
C ASN A 124 2.38 17.74 7.81
N ILE A 125 3.19 16.69 8.01
CA ILE A 125 4.66 16.80 7.99
C ILE A 125 5.17 17.36 6.65
N LEU A 126 4.62 16.92 5.53
CA LEU A 126 5.00 17.44 4.21
C LEU A 126 4.66 18.93 4.07
N LEU A 127 3.49 19.36 4.56
CA LEU A 127 3.08 20.77 4.55
C LEU A 127 3.97 21.63 5.44
N GLU A 128 4.28 21.18 6.65
CA GLU A 128 5.20 21.84 7.58
C GLU A 128 6.60 22.01 6.96
N LYS A 129 7.04 21.04 6.16
CA LYS A 129 8.31 21.10 5.39
C LYS A 129 8.25 22.02 4.15
N GLY A 130 7.09 22.66 3.88
CA GLY A 130 6.88 23.59 2.77
C GLY A 130 6.51 22.93 1.46
N CYS A 131 5.99 21.72 1.46
CA CYS A 131 5.52 21.05 0.25
C CYS A 131 4.19 21.66 -0.22
N THR A 132 4.22 22.43 -1.31
CA THR A 132 3.03 23.02 -1.97
C THR A 132 2.47 22.12 -3.07
N LYS A 133 3.19 21.07 -3.44
CA LYS A 133 2.80 20.04 -4.40
C LYS A 133 3.10 18.69 -3.79
N ILE A 134 2.15 17.75 -3.84
CA ILE A 134 2.35 16.39 -3.29
C ILE A 134 1.99 15.37 -4.36
N LEU A 135 2.93 14.46 -4.63
CA LEU A 135 2.71 13.25 -5.39
C LEU A 135 2.40 12.10 -4.42
N PHE A 136 1.21 11.54 -4.50
CA PHE A 136 0.83 10.34 -3.76
C PHE A 136 1.14 9.12 -4.60
N PHE A 137 1.85 8.16 -4.02
CA PHE A 137 2.25 6.94 -4.68
C PHE A 137 1.76 5.71 -3.90
N PRO A 138 0.53 5.23 -4.18
CA PRO A 138 0.08 3.95 -3.65
C PRO A 138 0.96 2.82 -4.21
N LEU A 139 1.56 2.04 -3.32
CA LEU A 139 2.49 0.96 -3.70
C LEU A 139 1.74 -0.33 -4.10
N TYR A 140 0.65 -0.17 -4.82
CA TYR A 140 -0.13 -1.27 -5.39
C TYR A 140 -0.03 -1.22 -6.92
N PRO A 141 0.69 -2.16 -7.54
CA PRO A 141 0.83 -2.15 -9.00
C PRO A 141 -0.52 -2.28 -9.70
N GLN A 142 -1.36 -3.21 -9.23
CA GLN A 142 -2.72 -3.42 -9.73
C GLN A 142 -3.71 -2.53 -8.99
N TYR A 143 -4.58 -1.86 -9.72
CA TYR A 143 -5.68 -1.12 -9.11
C TYR A 143 -6.73 -2.07 -8.54
N SER A 144 -7.25 -1.72 -7.36
CA SER A 144 -8.52 -2.19 -6.84
C SER A 144 -9.19 -1.07 -6.04
N ALA A 145 -10.51 -1.07 -6.00
CA ALA A 145 -11.25 -0.17 -5.11
C ALA A 145 -10.89 -0.41 -3.64
N THR A 146 -10.57 -1.66 -3.27
CA THR A 146 -10.16 -2.05 -1.90
C THR A 146 -8.78 -1.55 -1.49
N THR A 147 -7.97 -1.12 -2.44
CA THR A 147 -6.59 -0.64 -2.21
C THR A 147 -6.42 0.82 -2.65
N THR A 148 -6.29 1.06 -3.94
CA THR A 148 -5.99 2.38 -4.49
C THR A 148 -7.10 3.39 -4.19
N ALA A 149 -8.38 3.05 -4.41
CA ALA A 149 -9.47 3.98 -4.11
C ALA A 149 -9.63 4.22 -2.59
N SER A 150 -9.40 3.19 -1.76
CA SER A 150 -9.37 3.33 -0.30
C SER A 150 -8.29 4.33 0.16
N VAL A 151 -7.10 4.29 -0.46
CA VAL A 151 -6.03 5.29 -0.21
C VAL A 151 -6.48 6.68 -0.63
N MET A 152 -7.11 6.82 -1.82
CA MET A 152 -7.60 8.11 -2.31
C MET A 152 -8.64 8.72 -1.37
N ASP A 153 -9.62 7.91 -0.93
CA ASP A 153 -10.64 8.36 0.03
C ASP A 153 -9.96 8.93 1.29
N LYS A 154 -8.93 8.25 1.82
CA LYS A 154 -8.21 8.69 3.03
C LYS A 154 -7.39 9.96 2.82
N ILE A 155 -6.81 10.14 1.65
CA ILE A 155 -6.12 11.37 1.27
C ILE A 155 -7.12 12.53 1.22
N TYR A 156 -8.26 12.36 0.54
CA TYR A 156 -9.28 13.40 0.44
C TYR A 156 -9.89 13.75 1.80
N GLU A 157 -10.13 12.76 2.67
CA GLU A 157 -10.54 13.00 4.05
C GLU A 157 -9.53 13.89 4.80
N ALA A 158 -8.23 13.62 4.67
CA ALA A 158 -7.19 14.41 5.31
C ALA A 158 -7.12 15.84 4.76
N LEU A 159 -7.19 16.00 3.43
CA LEU A 159 -7.12 17.29 2.76
C LEU A 159 -8.33 18.20 3.04
N LYS A 160 -9.51 17.62 3.28
CA LYS A 160 -10.75 18.35 3.56
C LYS A 160 -10.62 19.40 4.68
N PHE A 161 -9.74 19.17 5.64
CA PHE A 161 -9.55 20.04 6.80
C PHE A 161 -8.39 21.04 6.64
N ILE A 162 -7.70 21.03 5.50
CA ILE A 162 -6.56 21.91 5.23
C ILE A 162 -7.05 23.14 4.49
N ARG A 163 -6.83 24.33 5.07
CA ARG A 163 -7.27 25.61 4.48
C ARG A 163 -6.54 25.94 3.18
N TRP A 164 -5.21 25.81 3.17
CA TRP A 164 -4.40 25.94 1.96
C TRP A 164 -3.94 24.58 1.49
N GLN A 165 -4.77 23.96 0.64
CA GLN A 165 -4.49 22.66 0.10
C GLN A 165 -3.32 22.69 -0.91
N PRO A 166 -2.42 21.70 -0.86
CA PRO A 166 -1.37 21.57 -1.86
C PRO A 166 -1.96 21.12 -3.20
N SER A 167 -1.26 21.40 -4.31
CA SER A 167 -1.56 20.74 -5.57
C SER A 167 -1.24 19.25 -5.47
N ILE A 168 -2.16 18.39 -5.85
CA ILE A 168 -2.00 16.95 -5.72
C ILE A 168 -1.89 16.23 -7.06
N ARG A 169 -1.10 15.17 -7.09
CA ARG A 169 -1.01 14.19 -8.16
C ARG A 169 -1.03 12.80 -7.58
N MET A 170 -1.60 11.86 -8.33
CA MET A 170 -1.61 10.44 -7.97
C MET A 170 -0.83 9.67 -9.03
N VAL A 171 0.05 8.76 -8.60
CA VAL A 171 0.68 7.82 -9.52
C VAL A 171 -0.39 6.83 -9.99
N PRO A 172 -0.57 6.64 -11.30
CA PRO A 172 -1.50 5.66 -11.82
C PRO A 172 -1.05 4.22 -11.48
N PRO A 173 -1.93 3.22 -11.61
CA PRO A 173 -1.55 1.82 -11.52
C PRO A 173 -0.44 1.49 -12.52
N PHE A 174 0.56 0.74 -12.08
CA PHE A 174 1.78 0.46 -12.86
C PHE A 174 2.00 -1.04 -13.12
N TYR A 175 0.90 -1.79 -13.11
CA TYR A 175 0.85 -3.25 -13.27
C TYR A 175 1.43 -3.77 -14.59
N ASP A 176 1.53 -2.93 -15.63
CA ASP A 176 2.05 -3.23 -16.97
C ASP A 176 3.24 -2.35 -17.37
N GLU A 177 3.73 -1.52 -16.45
CA GLU A 177 4.90 -0.69 -16.71
C GLU A 177 6.13 -1.54 -16.97
N LYS A 178 6.85 -1.22 -18.06
CA LYS A 178 8.02 -1.99 -18.54
C LYS A 178 9.05 -2.23 -17.43
N ILE A 179 9.41 -1.16 -16.69
CA ILE A 179 10.42 -1.23 -15.65
C ILE A 179 9.98 -2.11 -14.47
N TYR A 180 8.69 -2.08 -14.13
CA TYR A 180 8.11 -2.94 -13.10
C TYR A 180 8.19 -4.41 -13.48
N ILE A 181 7.77 -4.75 -14.69
CA ILE A 181 7.79 -6.13 -15.21
C ILE A 181 9.24 -6.64 -15.32
N GLU A 182 10.15 -5.83 -15.86
CA GLU A 182 11.56 -6.20 -15.99
C GLU A 182 12.23 -6.44 -14.64
N THR A 183 11.92 -5.61 -13.64
CA THR A 183 12.44 -5.78 -12.27
C THR A 183 11.96 -7.08 -11.64
N ILE A 184 10.68 -7.45 -11.82
CA ILE A 184 10.15 -8.72 -11.34
C ILE A 184 10.85 -9.90 -12.01
N VAL A 185 10.96 -9.85 -13.34
CA VAL A 185 11.60 -10.91 -14.13
C VAL A 185 13.07 -11.09 -13.71
N GLU A 186 13.79 -10.01 -13.49
CA GLU A 186 15.18 -10.05 -13.03
C GLU A 186 15.30 -10.63 -11.62
N SER A 187 14.39 -10.26 -10.72
CA SER A 187 14.28 -10.85 -9.38
C SER A 187 14.03 -12.36 -9.43
N ILE A 188 13.08 -12.81 -10.28
CA ILE A 188 12.81 -14.23 -10.50
C ILE A 188 14.07 -14.96 -11.00
N LYS A 189 14.70 -14.45 -12.05
CA LYS A 189 15.93 -15.05 -12.62
C LYS A 189 17.05 -15.11 -11.60
N SER A 190 17.25 -14.06 -10.84
CA SER A 190 18.27 -14.00 -9.79
C SER A 190 18.00 -15.00 -8.66
N HIS A 191 16.72 -15.22 -8.31
CA HIS A 191 16.34 -16.20 -7.30
C HIS A 191 16.55 -17.64 -7.80
N ILE A 192 16.11 -17.95 -9.02
CA ILE A 192 16.24 -19.27 -9.63
C ILE A 192 17.72 -19.68 -9.71
N LYS A 193 18.62 -18.75 -10.06
CA LYS A 193 20.07 -19.03 -10.10
C LYS A 193 20.66 -19.48 -8.76
N LYS A 194 20.00 -19.21 -7.64
CA LYS A 194 20.44 -19.59 -6.28
C LYS A 194 19.87 -20.93 -5.82
N LEU A 195 18.89 -21.47 -6.57
CA LEU A 195 18.30 -22.77 -6.26
C LEU A 195 19.26 -23.88 -6.72
N ASN A 196 19.34 -24.96 -5.96
CA ASN A 196 20.04 -26.20 -6.32
C ASN A 196 19.14 -27.18 -7.09
N TRP A 197 17.94 -26.76 -7.49
CA TRP A 197 16.96 -27.51 -8.27
C TRP A 197 16.29 -26.59 -9.29
N LYS A 198 15.68 -27.17 -10.33
CA LYS A 198 14.98 -26.43 -11.37
C LYS A 198 13.47 -26.44 -11.06
N PRO A 199 12.80 -25.29 -10.99
CA PRO A 199 11.34 -25.25 -10.85
C PRO A 199 10.67 -25.66 -12.16
N ASP A 200 9.61 -26.47 -12.08
CA ASP A 200 8.78 -26.85 -13.23
C ASP A 200 7.74 -25.76 -13.54
N VAL A 201 7.20 -25.16 -12.49
CA VAL A 201 6.13 -24.13 -12.57
C VAL A 201 6.50 -22.90 -11.77
N LEU A 202 6.22 -21.72 -12.32
CA LEU A 202 6.29 -20.43 -11.64
C LEU A 202 4.86 -19.95 -11.35
N LEU A 203 4.47 -19.97 -10.08
CA LEU A 203 3.13 -19.56 -9.67
C LEU A 203 3.06 -18.08 -9.35
N CYS A 204 2.35 -17.31 -10.18
CA CYS A 204 1.98 -15.93 -9.91
C CYS A 204 0.75 -15.92 -8.99
N SER A 205 0.97 -15.77 -7.69
CA SER A 205 -0.09 -15.80 -6.68
C SER A 205 -0.50 -14.39 -6.28
N PHE A 206 -1.74 -14.01 -6.59
CA PHE A 206 -2.35 -12.74 -6.22
C PHE A 206 -3.41 -12.93 -5.14
N HIS A 207 -3.79 -11.83 -4.48
CA HIS A 207 -4.90 -11.87 -3.54
C HIS A 207 -6.23 -11.91 -4.29
N GLY A 208 -7.17 -12.78 -3.90
CA GLY A 208 -8.51 -12.81 -4.49
C GLY A 208 -9.36 -11.62 -4.04
N ILE A 209 -10.29 -11.20 -4.90
CA ILE A 209 -11.38 -10.28 -4.54
C ILE A 209 -12.73 -10.94 -4.81
N PRO A 210 -13.80 -10.55 -4.09
CA PRO A 210 -15.14 -11.07 -4.36
C PRO A 210 -15.56 -10.85 -5.81
N LYS A 211 -16.13 -11.88 -6.46
CA LYS A 211 -16.63 -11.80 -7.84
C LYS A 211 -17.53 -10.60 -8.07
N LYS A 212 -18.34 -10.22 -7.08
CA LYS A 212 -19.22 -9.05 -7.15
C LYS A 212 -18.48 -7.74 -7.41
N TYR A 213 -17.21 -7.58 -6.94
CA TYR A 213 -16.41 -6.37 -7.18
C TYR A 213 -15.96 -6.31 -8.64
N PHE A 214 -15.52 -7.43 -9.18
CA PHE A 214 -15.21 -7.55 -10.61
C PHE A 214 -16.43 -7.19 -11.48
N VAL A 215 -17.62 -7.73 -11.18
CA VAL A 215 -18.86 -7.43 -11.92
C VAL A 215 -19.24 -5.95 -11.82
N LYS A 216 -18.90 -5.28 -10.72
CA LYS A 216 -19.07 -3.83 -10.54
C LYS A 216 -18.03 -2.97 -11.27
N GLY A 217 -17.11 -3.58 -12.01
CA GLY A 217 -16.11 -2.87 -12.81
C GLY A 217 -14.75 -2.68 -12.13
N ASP A 218 -14.44 -3.40 -11.03
CA ASP A 218 -13.08 -3.38 -10.46
C ASP A 218 -12.11 -4.09 -11.42
N PRO A 219 -11.08 -3.41 -11.97
CA PRO A 219 -10.21 -3.98 -13.00
C PRO A 219 -9.12 -4.90 -12.45
N TYR A 220 -9.07 -5.14 -11.15
CA TYR A 220 -7.98 -5.83 -10.46
C TYR A 220 -7.63 -7.17 -11.10
N HIS A 221 -8.64 -8.00 -11.37
CA HIS A 221 -8.43 -9.30 -12.00
C HIS A 221 -7.72 -9.16 -13.36
N CYS A 222 -8.19 -8.24 -14.20
CA CYS A 222 -7.60 -7.99 -15.52
C CYS A 222 -6.16 -7.50 -15.41
N HIS A 223 -5.86 -6.63 -14.44
CA HIS A 223 -4.50 -6.16 -14.17
C HIS A 223 -3.58 -7.31 -13.73
N CYS A 224 -4.05 -8.22 -12.86
CA CYS A 224 -3.27 -9.40 -12.45
C CYS A 224 -2.98 -10.33 -13.63
N VAL A 225 -3.99 -10.62 -14.46
CA VAL A 225 -3.85 -11.44 -15.67
C VAL A 225 -2.82 -10.82 -16.63
N LYS A 226 -2.90 -9.50 -16.86
CA LYS A 226 -1.96 -8.79 -17.73
C LYS A 226 -0.54 -8.80 -17.16
N THR A 227 -0.37 -8.56 -15.85
CA THR A 227 0.94 -8.66 -15.20
C THR A 227 1.56 -10.05 -15.38
N LYS A 228 0.79 -11.13 -15.12
CA LYS A 228 1.24 -12.52 -15.32
C LYS A 228 1.67 -12.77 -16.77
N ARG A 229 0.85 -12.37 -17.72
CA ARG A 229 1.15 -12.54 -19.14
C ARG A 229 2.45 -11.83 -19.54
N LEU A 230 2.66 -10.59 -19.12
CA LEU A 230 3.87 -9.83 -19.43
C LEU A 230 5.14 -10.43 -18.79
N ILE A 231 5.02 -10.99 -17.58
CA ILE A 231 6.09 -11.74 -16.93
C ILE A 231 6.45 -12.98 -17.77
N GLU A 232 5.44 -13.77 -18.18
CA GLU A 232 5.60 -14.97 -19.01
C GLU A 232 6.28 -14.66 -20.34
N GLU A 233 5.81 -13.62 -21.05
CA GLU A 233 6.39 -13.16 -22.30
C GLU A 233 7.89 -12.80 -22.15
N LYS A 234 8.23 -12.10 -21.08
CA LYS A 234 9.64 -11.69 -20.78
C LYS A 234 10.54 -12.84 -20.31
N LEU A 235 9.98 -13.86 -19.68
CA LEU A 235 10.71 -15.06 -19.26
C LEU A 235 11.00 -16.01 -20.43
N LYS A 236 10.43 -15.77 -21.61
CA LYS A 236 10.43 -16.67 -22.80
C LYS A 236 9.63 -17.95 -22.52
N LYS A 237 8.44 -18.04 -23.10
CA LYS A 237 7.40 -19.08 -22.96
C LYS A 237 7.87 -20.54 -22.88
N ASN A 238 9.08 -20.87 -23.29
CA ASN A 238 9.55 -22.25 -23.43
C ASN A 238 10.49 -22.70 -22.29
N ILE A 239 10.73 -21.87 -21.27
CA ILE A 239 11.68 -22.20 -20.20
C ILE A 239 10.94 -22.60 -18.91
N TYR A 240 9.82 -21.95 -18.61
CA TYR A 240 9.01 -22.20 -17.44
C TYR A 240 7.54 -22.13 -17.79
N ASP A 241 6.76 -23.03 -17.21
CA ASP A 241 5.30 -22.89 -17.17
C ASP A 241 4.94 -21.84 -16.11
N VAL A 242 4.20 -20.80 -16.52
CA VAL A 242 3.83 -19.69 -15.63
C VAL A 242 2.33 -19.74 -15.39
N GLU A 243 1.95 -20.06 -14.16
CA GLU A 243 0.56 -20.22 -13.76
C GLU A 243 0.05 -19.02 -12.93
N LEU A 244 -1.27 -18.80 -12.98
CA LEU A 244 -1.96 -17.77 -12.23
C LEU A 244 -2.80 -18.38 -11.12
N SER A 245 -2.66 -17.84 -9.89
CA SER A 245 -3.49 -18.24 -8.77
C SER A 245 -3.97 -17.03 -7.97
N PHE A 246 -5.17 -17.14 -7.40
CA PHE A 246 -5.72 -16.17 -6.46
C PHE A 246 -5.87 -16.84 -5.10
N GLN A 247 -5.16 -16.33 -4.11
CA GLN A 247 -5.24 -16.79 -2.72
C GLN A 247 -6.31 -16.02 -1.94
N SER A 248 -6.73 -16.55 -0.81
CA SER A 248 -7.83 -16.10 0.05
C SER A 248 -9.21 -16.54 -0.44
N ARG A 249 -10.02 -16.96 0.53
CA ARG A 249 -11.44 -17.29 0.32
C ARG A 249 -12.30 -16.22 1.00
N PHE A 250 -13.34 -15.79 0.30
CA PHE A 250 -14.35 -14.87 0.78
C PHE A 250 -15.68 -15.58 0.96
#